data_7de902648b46bf3326e37f77a4eb8042
#
_entry.id   7de902648b46bf3326e37f77a4eb8042
#
_cell.length_a   1.000
_cell.length_b   1.000
_cell.length_c   1.000
_cell.angle_alpha   90.00
_cell.angle_beta   90.00
_cell.angle_gamma   90.00
#
_symmetry.space_group_name_H-M   'P 1'
#
loop_
_entity.id
_entity.type
_entity.pdbx_description
1 polymer ?
#
loop_
_entity_poly.entity_id
_entity_poly.type
_entity_poly.pdbx_seq_one_letter_code
_entity_poly.pdbx_strand_id
1 'polypeptide(L)'
;DPYSNRDPRLAATVLYNGVNWGNGIINVLKGQRDNPQGNANATPTGYYTRKYIPEVILNNNHTGSNYRNWIIIRYAEILLNYAEALNEAGGSRSDVLNAIQPLRDRVGMTAKLTDRSDLQTIADRRNFIRKERTVELAFEDHRAWDVRRWNVAEKALARPIYGMEVTKENGKFVYTRKVAQNRVFTEKMYLYPIPEGEVWKTNIENNPGWNN
;
A
#
# COMPACT_ATOMS: atom_id res chain seq x y z
N ASP A 1 -10.95 15.39 -11.09
CA ASP A 1 -10.38 14.05 -11.20
C ASP A 1 -9.44 13.79 -10.02
N PRO A 2 -9.74 12.79 -9.16
CA PRO A 2 -8.93 12.51 -7.97
C PRO A 2 -7.58 11.85 -8.29
N TYR A 3 -7.34 11.48 -9.52
CA TYR A 3 -6.16 10.75 -9.96
C TYR A 3 -5.13 11.64 -10.69
N SER A 4 -5.50 12.86 -11.06
CA SER A 4 -4.58 13.80 -11.69
C SER A 4 -3.59 14.40 -10.68
N ASN A 5 -2.39 14.74 -11.15
CA ASN A 5 -1.32 15.36 -10.34
C ASN A 5 -0.95 14.54 -9.08
N ARG A 6 -0.98 13.23 -9.19
CA ARG A 6 -0.59 12.30 -8.12
C ARG A 6 0.84 11.80 -8.32
N ASP A 7 1.38 11.21 -7.27
CA ASP A 7 2.63 10.47 -7.35
C ASP A 7 2.58 9.46 -8.51
N PRO A 8 3.57 9.45 -9.42
CA PRO A 8 3.58 8.56 -10.58
C PRO A 8 3.44 7.06 -10.24
N ARG A 9 3.85 6.68 -9.04
CA ARG A 9 3.72 5.29 -8.55
C ARG A 9 2.27 4.87 -8.35
N LEU A 10 1.33 5.80 -8.18
CA LEU A 10 -0.09 5.45 -8.11
C LEU A 10 -0.52 4.68 -9.37
N ALA A 11 -0.29 5.26 -10.54
CA ALA A 11 -0.67 4.65 -11.81
C ALA A 11 0.11 3.37 -12.12
N ALA A 12 1.34 3.23 -11.61
CA ALA A 12 2.14 2.01 -11.75
C ALA A 12 1.70 0.88 -10.82
N THR A 13 0.99 1.20 -9.74
CA THR A 13 0.67 0.26 -8.66
C THR A 13 -0.79 -0.16 -8.64
N VAL A 14 -1.70 0.75 -9.00
CA VAL A 14 -3.15 0.59 -8.84
C VAL A 14 -3.89 0.92 -10.13
N LEU A 15 -4.87 0.08 -10.46
CA LEU A 15 -5.85 0.37 -11.50
C LEU A 15 -7.07 1.04 -10.86
N TYR A 16 -7.60 2.05 -11.54
CA TYR A 16 -8.76 2.82 -11.09
C TYR A 16 -9.64 3.19 -12.29
N ASN A 17 -10.79 3.78 -12.05
CA ASN A 17 -11.74 4.15 -13.10
C ASN A 17 -11.10 4.97 -14.22
N GLY A 18 -11.31 4.56 -15.45
CA GLY A 18 -10.83 5.25 -16.65
C GLY A 18 -9.43 4.84 -17.13
N VAL A 19 -8.72 3.97 -16.40
CA VAL A 19 -7.40 3.47 -16.83
C VAL A 19 -7.56 2.42 -17.92
N ASN A 20 -6.78 2.58 -18.99
CA ASN A 20 -6.63 1.52 -20.01
C ASN A 20 -5.84 0.35 -19.42
N TRP A 21 -6.38 -0.86 -19.54
CA TRP A 21 -5.72 -2.06 -19.08
C TRP A 21 -6.07 -3.25 -19.96
N GLY A 22 -5.05 -3.86 -20.58
CA GLY A 22 -5.25 -4.94 -21.54
C GLY A 22 -6.13 -4.50 -22.71
N ASN A 23 -7.21 -5.22 -22.93
CA ASN A 23 -8.13 -4.98 -24.06
C ASN A 23 -9.29 -4.02 -23.72
N GLY A 24 -9.22 -3.28 -22.61
CA GLY A 24 -10.32 -2.43 -22.24
C GLY A 24 -9.98 -1.33 -21.23
N ILE A 25 -11.02 -0.61 -20.83
CA ILE A 25 -10.93 0.44 -19.82
C ILE A 25 -11.53 -0.10 -18.54
N ILE A 26 -10.86 0.14 -17.41
CA ILE A 26 -11.42 -0.12 -16.08
C ILE A 26 -12.62 0.79 -15.86
N ASN A 27 -13.80 0.18 -15.69
CA ASN A 27 -15.06 0.90 -15.55
C ASN A 27 -15.81 0.47 -14.29
N VAL A 28 -15.69 1.30 -13.24
CA VAL A 28 -16.31 1.06 -11.94
C VAL A 28 -17.65 1.78 -11.75
N LEU A 29 -18.22 2.35 -12.83
CA LEU A 29 -19.57 2.92 -12.78
C LEU A 29 -20.58 1.87 -12.33
N LYS A 30 -21.60 2.31 -11.60
CA LYS A 30 -22.70 1.43 -11.17
C LYS A 30 -23.29 0.67 -12.35
N GLY A 31 -23.40 -0.64 -12.19
CA GLY A 31 -23.90 -1.55 -13.24
C GLY A 31 -22.86 -1.95 -14.30
N GLN A 32 -21.64 -1.44 -14.24
CA GLN A 32 -20.55 -1.82 -15.14
C GLN A 32 -19.72 -2.99 -14.58
N ARG A 33 -18.92 -3.61 -15.46
CA ARG A 33 -18.17 -4.85 -15.20
C ARG A 33 -17.31 -4.79 -13.92
N ASP A 34 -16.65 -3.66 -13.70
CA ASP A 34 -15.67 -3.51 -12.60
C ASP A 34 -16.27 -2.81 -11.39
N ASN A 35 -17.62 -2.71 -11.32
CA ASN A 35 -18.30 -2.05 -10.22
C ASN A 35 -18.39 -2.95 -8.97
N PRO A 36 -18.03 -2.47 -7.79
CA PRO A 36 -18.08 -3.22 -6.53
C PRO A 36 -19.45 -3.78 -6.16
N GLN A 37 -20.52 -3.12 -6.58
CA GLN A 37 -21.90 -3.48 -6.19
C GLN A 37 -22.60 -4.39 -7.21
N GLY A 38 -22.03 -4.58 -8.38
CA GLY A 38 -22.68 -5.31 -9.48
C GLY A 38 -21.99 -6.63 -9.85
N ASN A 39 -20.84 -6.93 -9.30
CA ASN A 39 -20.05 -8.10 -9.68
C ASN A 39 -19.37 -8.70 -8.44
N ALA A 40 -19.68 -9.95 -8.13
CA ALA A 40 -19.10 -10.67 -6.99
C ALA A 40 -17.55 -10.80 -7.08
N ASN A 41 -16.97 -10.70 -8.28
CA ASN A 41 -15.53 -10.73 -8.50
C ASN A 41 -14.87 -9.35 -8.45
N ALA A 42 -15.64 -8.27 -8.33
CA ALA A 42 -15.10 -6.93 -8.22
C ALA A 42 -14.59 -6.64 -6.80
N THR A 43 -13.55 -5.81 -6.69
CA THR A 43 -13.06 -5.39 -5.37
C THR A 43 -14.06 -4.47 -4.69
N PRO A 44 -14.22 -4.54 -3.36
CA PRO A 44 -15.16 -3.67 -2.65
C PRO A 44 -14.75 -2.19 -2.65
N THR A 45 -13.53 -1.88 -3.07
CA THR A 45 -12.99 -0.52 -3.09
C THR A 45 -13.12 0.18 -4.44
N GLY A 46 -13.37 -0.54 -5.54
CA GLY A 46 -13.29 0.00 -6.90
C GLY A 46 -11.85 0.24 -7.37
N TYR A 47 -10.85 -0.26 -6.64
CA TYR A 47 -9.44 -0.24 -7.01
C TYR A 47 -8.92 -1.65 -7.21
N TYR A 48 -8.02 -1.83 -8.17
CA TYR A 48 -7.45 -3.12 -8.53
C TYR A 48 -5.92 -3.04 -8.50
N THR A 49 -5.27 -4.14 -8.20
CA THR A 49 -3.81 -4.22 -8.21
C THR A 49 -3.32 -4.24 -9.66
N ARG A 50 -2.39 -3.33 -9.99
CA ARG A 50 -1.62 -3.36 -11.24
C ARG A 50 -0.26 -4.03 -11.04
N LYS A 51 0.38 -3.73 -9.93
CA LYS A 51 1.71 -4.27 -9.59
C LYS A 51 1.67 -5.80 -9.59
N TYR A 52 2.69 -6.44 -10.15
CA TYR A 52 2.79 -7.89 -10.38
C TYR A 52 1.82 -8.50 -11.41
N ILE A 53 0.92 -7.73 -11.99
CA ILE A 53 0.00 -8.26 -12.99
C ILE A 53 0.44 -7.76 -14.36
N PRO A 54 1.01 -8.61 -15.24
CA PRO A 54 1.37 -8.19 -16.57
C PRO A 54 0.10 -7.96 -17.41
N GLU A 55 0.12 -6.91 -18.20
CA GLU A 55 -1.01 -6.48 -19.04
C GLU A 55 -1.40 -7.55 -20.10
N VAL A 56 -0.43 -8.36 -20.50
CA VAL A 56 -0.59 -9.44 -21.51
C VAL A 56 -1.46 -10.62 -21.01
N ILE A 57 -1.68 -10.77 -19.70
CA ILE A 57 -2.48 -11.90 -19.14
C ILE A 57 -3.97 -11.81 -19.50
N LEU A 58 -4.45 -10.67 -19.95
CA LEU A 58 -5.88 -10.45 -20.22
C LEU A 58 -6.39 -11.03 -21.54
N ASN A 59 -5.53 -11.53 -22.38
CA ASN A 59 -5.95 -12.36 -23.50
C ASN A 59 -6.23 -13.76 -22.96
N ASN A 60 -7.47 -14.22 -23.09
CA ASN A 60 -8.05 -15.48 -22.59
C ASN A 60 -7.27 -16.79 -22.88
N ASN A 61 -6.07 -16.71 -23.38
CA ASN A 61 -5.18 -17.84 -23.62
C ASN A 61 -4.17 -17.94 -22.46
N HIS A 62 -4.54 -18.67 -21.41
CA HIS A 62 -3.67 -19.07 -20.31
C HIS A 62 -2.49 -19.99 -20.74
N THR A 63 -2.17 -20.09 -22.00
CA THR A 63 -1.15 -20.99 -22.56
C THR A 63 0.26 -20.39 -22.61
N GLY A 64 0.45 -19.14 -22.23
CA GLY A 64 1.76 -18.52 -22.09
C GLY A 64 2.24 -18.59 -20.62
N SER A 65 3.45 -19.08 -20.41
CA SER A 65 4.13 -19.01 -19.12
C SER A 65 4.47 -17.56 -18.78
N ASN A 66 3.50 -16.83 -18.23
CA ASN A 66 3.73 -15.49 -17.70
C ASN A 66 4.38 -15.62 -16.33
N TYR A 67 5.70 -15.67 -16.30
CA TYR A 67 6.46 -15.67 -15.07
C TYR A 67 6.20 -14.38 -14.30
N ARG A 68 5.74 -14.50 -13.07
CA ARG A 68 5.63 -13.41 -12.11
C ARG A 68 6.69 -13.60 -11.07
N ASN A 69 7.72 -12.77 -11.13
CA ASN A 69 8.72 -12.78 -10.09
C ASN A 69 8.14 -12.17 -8.83
N TRP A 70 8.10 -12.94 -7.76
CA TRP A 70 7.81 -12.41 -6.44
C TRP A 70 9.06 -11.74 -5.88
N ILE A 71 8.96 -10.46 -5.57
CA ILE A 71 10.08 -9.72 -5.00
C ILE A 71 10.13 -10.00 -3.50
N ILE A 72 11.20 -10.65 -3.05
CA ILE A 72 11.44 -10.88 -1.62
C ILE A 72 12.16 -9.68 -1.02
N ILE A 73 13.25 -9.25 -1.65
CA ILE A 73 14.06 -8.09 -1.25
C ILE A 73 14.47 -7.34 -2.51
N ARG A 74 14.46 -6.02 -2.46
CA ARG A 74 14.95 -5.17 -3.54
C ARG A 74 15.68 -3.93 -3.00
N TYR A 75 16.49 -3.33 -3.84
CA TYR A 75 17.37 -2.23 -3.46
C TYR A 75 16.62 -1.03 -2.86
N ALA A 76 15.40 -0.76 -3.30
CA ALA A 76 14.58 0.31 -2.72
C ALA A 76 14.26 0.07 -1.23
N GLU A 77 14.04 -1.18 -0.83
CA GLU A 77 13.86 -1.53 0.58
C GLU A 77 15.14 -1.24 1.38
N ILE A 78 16.31 -1.61 0.84
CA ILE A 78 17.60 -1.37 1.50
C ILE A 78 17.83 0.13 1.70
N LEU A 79 17.56 0.96 0.69
CA LEU A 79 17.67 2.41 0.82
C LEU A 79 16.73 2.98 1.88
N LEU A 80 15.51 2.48 1.97
CA LEU A 80 14.53 2.91 2.97
C LEU A 80 14.90 2.41 4.38
N ASN A 81 15.43 1.20 4.51
CA ASN A 81 15.96 0.67 5.77
C ASN A 81 17.15 1.51 6.25
N TYR A 82 18.06 1.85 5.35
CA TYR A 82 19.20 2.70 5.64
C TYR A 82 18.77 4.10 6.07
N ALA A 83 17.87 4.74 5.32
CA ALA A 83 17.36 6.07 5.65
C ALA A 83 16.66 6.09 7.02
N GLU A 84 15.87 5.06 7.33
CA GLU A 84 15.20 4.93 8.63
C GLU A 84 16.22 4.77 9.77
N ALA A 85 17.14 3.82 9.64
CA ALA A 85 18.16 3.58 10.64
C ALA A 85 19.03 4.82 10.89
N LEU A 86 19.44 5.50 9.82
CA LEU A 86 20.24 6.71 9.91
C LEU A 86 19.49 7.86 10.59
N ASN A 87 18.19 8.03 10.29
CA ASN A 87 17.36 9.04 10.94
C ASN A 87 17.20 8.78 12.44
N GLU A 88 16.95 7.52 12.83
CA GLU A 88 16.76 7.17 14.25
C GLU A 88 18.09 7.21 15.04
N ALA A 89 19.21 6.99 14.38
CA ALA A 89 20.55 7.14 14.96
C ALA A 89 21.00 8.62 15.09
N GLY A 90 20.17 9.59 14.68
CA GLY A 90 20.54 11.00 14.72
C GLY A 90 21.48 11.45 13.61
N GLY A 91 21.56 10.72 12.53
CA GLY A 91 22.36 11.08 11.36
C GLY A 91 21.95 12.41 10.73
N SER A 92 22.84 12.96 9.89
CA SER A 92 22.62 14.27 9.30
C SER A 92 21.35 14.28 8.44
N ARG A 93 20.64 15.42 8.44
CA ARG A 93 19.43 15.60 7.63
C ARG A 93 19.70 15.33 6.15
N SER A 94 20.81 15.82 5.64
CA SER A 94 21.19 15.65 4.23
C SER A 94 21.40 14.18 3.88
N ASP A 95 22.10 13.42 4.71
CA ASP A 95 22.40 12.02 4.42
C ASP A 95 21.13 11.17 4.41
N VAL A 96 20.23 11.39 5.37
CA VAL A 96 18.92 10.72 5.43
C VAL A 96 18.11 11.00 4.16
N LEU A 97 18.02 12.25 3.72
CA LEU A 97 17.23 12.62 2.55
C LEU A 97 17.88 12.17 1.23
N ASN A 98 19.21 12.21 1.16
CA ASN A 98 19.96 11.72 0.00
C ASN A 98 19.82 10.20 -0.18
N ALA A 99 19.67 9.43 0.89
CA ALA A 99 19.39 8.00 0.79
C ALA A 99 18.04 7.69 0.12
N ILE A 100 17.06 8.58 0.25
CA ILE A 100 15.71 8.41 -0.32
C ILE A 100 15.61 9.00 -1.73
N GLN A 101 16.39 10.04 -2.03
CA GLN A 101 16.30 10.79 -3.29
C GLN A 101 16.30 9.89 -4.54
N PRO A 102 17.15 8.85 -4.67
CA PRO A 102 17.16 7.97 -5.84
C PRO A 102 15.83 7.29 -6.14
N LEU A 103 15.03 6.98 -5.10
CA LEU A 103 13.71 6.36 -5.29
C LEU A 103 12.73 7.31 -5.97
N ARG A 104 12.84 8.59 -5.67
CA ARG A 104 12.00 9.64 -6.24
C ARG A 104 12.46 10.03 -7.63
N ASP A 105 13.77 10.16 -7.83
CA ASP A 105 14.37 10.46 -9.14
C ASP A 105 13.99 9.40 -10.18
N ARG A 106 14.01 8.13 -9.79
CA ARG A 106 13.62 6.99 -10.65
C ARG A 106 12.21 7.13 -11.27
N VAL A 107 11.30 7.79 -10.55
CA VAL A 107 9.90 7.97 -10.99
C VAL A 107 9.60 9.40 -11.46
N GLY A 108 10.64 10.18 -11.76
CA GLY A 108 10.52 11.52 -12.31
C GLY A 108 10.22 12.62 -11.27
N MET A 109 10.27 12.33 -9.98
CA MET A 109 10.10 13.32 -8.92
C MET A 109 11.46 13.92 -8.53
N THR A 110 12.05 14.71 -9.41
CA THR A 110 13.44 15.19 -9.35
C THR A 110 13.68 16.36 -8.39
N ALA A 111 12.62 16.93 -7.81
CA ALA A 111 12.76 17.98 -6.79
C ALA A 111 13.56 17.47 -5.60
N LYS A 112 14.59 18.23 -5.19
CA LYS A 112 15.49 17.81 -4.13
C LYS A 112 14.79 17.78 -2.78
N LEU A 113 14.89 16.64 -2.09
CA LEU A 113 14.34 16.49 -0.75
C LEU A 113 15.02 17.40 0.27
N THR A 114 16.29 17.72 0.05
CA THR A 114 17.05 18.66 0.89
C THR A 114 16.51 20.08 0.85
N ASP A 115 15.78 20.47 -0.19
CA ASP A 115 15.18 21.79 -0.31
C ASP A 115 13.84 21.92 0.43
N ARG A 116 13.28 20.81 0.91
CA ARG A 116 12.02 20.80 1.63
C ARG A 116 12.16 21.36 3.05
N SER A 117 11.37 22.37 3.36
CA SER A 117 11.35 23.03 4.67
C SER A 117 10.59 22.25 5.75
N ASP A 118 9.73 21.30 5.35
CA ASP A 118 8.89 20.49 6.24
C ASP A 118 9.57 19.20 6.74
N LEU A 119 10.87 18.98 6.44
CA LEU A 119 11.64 17.79 6.83
C LEU A 119 12.82 18.15 7.76
N GLN A 120 12.63 19.08 8.69
CA GLN A 120 13.71 19.59 9.53
C GLN A 120 14.01 18.69 10.73
N THR A 121 12.99 18.20 11.42
CA THR A 121 13.18 17.40 12.62
C THR A 121 13.29 15.89 12.30
N ILE A 122 13.85 15.12 13.25
CA ILE A 122 13.87 13.65 13.18
C ILE A 122 12.44 13.11 13.05
N ALA A 123 11.47 13.71 13.76
CA ALA A 123 10.06 13.29 13.72
C ALA A 123 9.43 13.53 12.34
N ASP A 124 9.71 14.66 11.70
CA ASP A 124 9.20 14.96 10.35
C ASP A 124 9.76 13.97 9.33
N ARG A 125 11.07 13.75 9.37
CA ARG A 125 11.73 12.76 8.49
C ARG A 125 11.24 11.34 8.76
N ARG A 126 11.04 10.96 10.02
CA ARG A 126 10.44 9.65 10.38
C ARG A 126 9.07 9.46 9.71
N ASN A 127 8.20 10.45 9.81
CA ASN A 127 6.87 10.40 9.21
C ASN A 127 6.95 10.34 7.67
N PHE A 128 7.88 11.08 7.09
CA PHE A 128 8.12 11.05 5.65
C PHE A 128 8.65 9.69 5.19
N ILE A 129 9.65 9.12 5.85
CA ILE A 129 10.20 7.79 5.55
C ILE A 129 9.11 6.73 5.61
N ARG A 130 8.30 6.73 6.67
CA ARG A 130 7.18 5.79 6.83
C ARG A 130 6.14 5.90 5.71
N LYS A 131 5.85 7.12 5.26
CA LYS A 131 4.98 7.37 4.12
C LYS A 131 5.62 6.89 2.82
N GLU A 132 6.88 7.19 2.60
CA GLU A 132 7.64 6.75 1.41
C GLU A 132 7.70 5.23 1.33
N ARG A 133 7.99 4.52 2.43
CA ARG A 133 7.91 3.06 2.52
C ARG A 133 6.52 2.54 2.14
N THR A 134 5.47 3.16 2.65
CA THR A 134 4.09 2.74 2.37
C THR A 134 3.75 2.82 0.88
N VAL A 135 4.25 3.85 0.19
CA VAL A 135 4.00 4.06 -1.25
C VAL A 135 4.91 3.19 -2.10
N GLU A 136 6.21 3.18 -1.80
CA GLU A 136 7.22 2.47 -2.60
C GLU A 136 7.05 0.96 -2.52
N LEU A 137 6.84 0.42 -1.30
CA LEU A 137 6.73 -1.00 -1.03
C LEU A 137 5.27 -1.51 -1.00
N ALA A 138 4.34 -0.76 -1.59
CA ALA A 138 2.94 -1.18 -1.69
C ALA A 138 2.83 -2.54 -2.39
N PHE A 139 2.04 -3.46 -1.81
CA PHE A 139 1.84 -4.85 -2.25
C PHE A 139 3.09 -5.75 -2.17
N GLU A 140 4.11 -5.38 -1.38
CA GLU A 140 5.32 -6.17 -1.15
C GLU A 140 5.38 -6.72 0.29
N ASP A 141 4.25 -6.91 0.94
CA ASP A 141 4.03 -7.48 2.29
C ASP A 141 4.67 -6.72 3.47
N HIS A 142 5.32 -5.58 3.22
CA HIS A 142 6.00 -4.83 4.28
C HIS A 142 5.05 -4.13 5.26
N ARG A 143 3.88 -3.66 4.80
CA ARG A 143 3.01 -2.78 5.59
C ARG A 143 2.56 -3.38 6.92
N ALA A 144 2.20 -4.65 6.94
CA ALA A 144 1.71 -5.34 8.14
C ALA A 144 2.78 -5.43 9.24
N TRP A 145 4.03 -5.63 8.83
CA TRP A 145 5.19 -5.68 9.71
C TRP A 145 5.65 -4.29 10.14
N ASP A 146 5.74 -3.34 9.22
CA ASP A 146 6.15 -1.97 9.47
C ASP A 146 5.28 -1.30 10.54
N VAL A 147 3.96 -1.40 10.45
CA VAL A 147 3.08 -0.75 11.44
C VAL A 147 3.16 -1.41 12.82
N ARG A 148 3.48 -2.71 12.89
CA ARG A 148 3.72 -3.41 14.14
C ARG A 148 5.05 -2.99 14.77
N ARG A 149 6.16 -3.06 14.04
CA ARG A 149 7.48 -2.67 14.57
C ARG A 149 7.57 -1.18 14.94
N TRP A 150 6.78 -0.32 14.28
CA TRP A 150 6.67 1.09 14.65
C TRP A 150 5.71 1.34 15.82
N ASN A 151 5.04 0.32 16.30
CA ASN A 151 4.00 0.39 17.34
C ASN A 151 2.89 1.40 17.02
N VAL A 152 2.40 1.39 15.78
CA VAL A 152 1.33 2.29 15.29
C VAL A 152 0.17 1.53 14.64
N ALA A 153 0.14 0.19 14.78
CA ALA A 153 -0.82 -0.65 14.09
C ALA A 153 -2.26 -0.34 14.48
N GLU A 154 -2.56 -0.05 15.74
CA GLU A 154 -3.91 0.34 16.17
C GLU A 154 -4.40 1.58 15.41
N LYS A 155 -3.58 2.62 15.32
CA LYS A 155 -3.93 3.85 14.58
C LYS A 155 -3.97 3.64 13.07
N ALA A 156 -3.14 2.75 12.53
CA ALA A 156 -2.99 2.54 11.11
C ALA A 156 -3.97 1.51 10.54
N LEU A 157 -4.27 0.43 11.28
CA LEU A 157 -5.07 -0.71 10.82
C LEU A 157 -6.50 -0.73 11.35
N ALA A 158 -6.82 -0.06 12.46
CA ALA A 158 -8.20 0.08 12.94
C ALA A 158 -9.03 1.10 12.14
N ARG A 159 -8.43 1.77 11.16
CA ARG A 159 -9.15 2.72 10.30
C ARG A 159 -9.98 1.97 9.25
N PRO A 160 -11.17 2.49 8.89
CA PRO A 160 -11.93 1.97 7.77
C PRO A 160 -11.10 1.93 6.48
N ILE A 161 -11.35 0.91 5.67
CA ILE A 161 -10.91 0.91 4.27
C ILE A 161 -11.94 1.71 3.48
N TYR A 162 -11.44 2.60 2.64
CA TYR A 162 -12.29 3.40 1.77
C TYR A 162 -12.19 2.92 0.34
N GLY A 163 -13.31 2.97 -0.34
CA GLY A 163 -13.42 2.80 -1.78
C GLY A 163 -13.85 4.09 -2.46
N MET A 164 -13.86 4.06 -3.77
CA MET A 164 -14.34 5.14 -4.62
C MET A 164 -15.60 4.69 -5.35
N GLU A 165 -16.73 5.29 -5.01
CA GLU A 165 -17.94 5.18 -5.82
C GLU A 165 -17.85 6.18 -6.97
N VAL A 166 -18.12 5.72 -8.18
CA VAL A 166 -18.11 6.54 -9.37
C VAL A 166 -19.53 6.58 -9.95
N THR A 167 -20.07 7.77 -10.09
CA THR A 167 -21.35 8.04 -10.77
C THR A 167 -21.13 8.94 -11.97
N LYS A 168 -22.16 9.14 -12.78
CA LYS A 168 -22.12 10.06 -13.91
C LYS A 168 -23.29 11.02 -13.80
N GLU A 169 -23.00 12.31 -13.70
CA GLU A 169 -23.97 13.39 -13.59
C GLU A 169 -23.70 14.43 -14.68
N ASN A 170 -24.70 14.78 -15.47
CA ASN A 170 -24.58 15.73 -16.60
C ASN A 170 -23.39 15.41 -17.52
N GLY A 171 -23.17 14.11 -17.78
CA GLY A 171 -22.07 13.64 -18.64
C GLY A 171 -20.69 13.58 -18.00
N LYS A 172 -20.51 14.08 -16.77
CA LYS A 172 -19.23 14.12 -16.04
C LYS A 172 -19.19 13.06 -14.96
N PHE A 173 -18.00 12.51 -14.71
CA PHE A 173 -17.77 11.59 -13.58
C PHE A 173 -17.77 12.35 -12.25
N VAL A 174 -18.51 11.80 -11.30
CA VAL A 174 -18.53 12.23 -9.90
C VAL A 174 -17.91 11.12 -9.06
N TYR A 175 -16.94 11.48 -8.24
CA TYR A 175 -16.15 10.55 -7.41
C TYR A 175 -16.48 10.78 -5.95
N THR A 176 -17.03 9.78 -5.29
CA THR A 176 -17.43 9.84 -3.89
C THR A 176 -16.70 8.78 -3.08
N ARG A 177 -15.96 9.24 -2.07
CA ARG A 177 -15.27 8.33 -1.14
C ARG A 177 -16.29 7.69 -0.20
N LYS A 178 -16.34 6.35 -0.16
CA LYS A 178 -17.22 5.58 0.73
C LYS A 178 -16.42 4.59 1.57
N VAL A 179 -16.95 4.25 2.74
CA VAL A 179 -16.42 3.16 3.55
C VAL A 179 -16.73 1.84 2.84
N ALA A 180 -15.68 1.10 2.45
CA ALA A 180 -15.79 -0.22 1.85
C ALA A 180 -15.77 -1.32 2.91
N GLN A 181 -15.00 -1.14 3.98
CA GLN A 181 -14.87 -2.11 5.07
C GLN A 181 -14.42 -1.44 6.36
N ASN A 182 -15.03 -1.81 7.48
CA ASN A 182 -14.52 -1.50 8.80
C ASN A 182 -13.50 -2.56 9.22
N ARG A 183 -12.43 -2.14 9.88
CA ARG A 183 -11.39 -3.03 10.40
C ARG A 183 -11.24 -2.83 11.89
N VAL A 184 -10.82 -3.88 12.56
CA VAL A 184 -10.48 -3.87 13.97
C VAL A 184 -9.02 -4.27 14.12
N PHE A 185 -8.29 -3.55 14.94
CA PHE A 185 -6.96 -3.91 15.41
C PHE A 185 -6.85 -3.49 16.88
N THR A 186 -6.56 -4.44 17.75
CA THR A 186 -6.42 -4.21 19.20
C THR A 186 -5.00 -4.57 19.64
N GLU A 187 -4.62 -4.17 20.82
CA GLU A 187 -3.28 -4.37 21.39
C GLU A 187 -2.81 -5.83 21.30
N LYS A 188 -3.67 -6.80 21.63
CA LYS A 188 -3.32 -8.22 21.54
C LYS A 188 -2.88 -8.67 20.14
N MET A 189 -3.31 -7.97 19.07
CA MET A 189 -2.99 -8.31 17.68
C MET A 189 -1.58 -7.90 17.23
N TYR A 190 -0.80 -7.25 18.09
CA TYR A 190 0.63 -7.04 17.84
C TYR A 190 1.39 -8.37 17.85
N LEU A 191 0.98 -9.30 18.70
CA LEU A 191 1.50 -10.65 18.73
C LEU A 191 0.44 -11.63 18.21
N TYR A 192 0.85 -12.57 17.40
CA TYR A 192 -0.05 -13.63 16.94
C TYR A 192 -0.34 -14.63 18.08
N PRO A 193 -1.54 -15.24 18.11
CA PRO A 193 -1.79 -16.34 19.04
C PRO A 193 -0.88 -17.52 18.70
N ILE A 194 -0.40 -18.22 19.75
CA ILE A 194 0.23 -19.52 19.57
C ILE A 194 -0.88 -20.50 19.17
N PRO A 195 -0.70 -21.31 18.11
CA PRO A 195 -1.70 -22.29 17.70
C PRO A 195 -2.13 -23.18 18.87
N GLU A 196 -3.44 -23.37 19.04
CA GLU A 196 -4.02 -24.07 20.18
C GLU A 196 -3.44 -25.49 20.37
N GLY A 197 -3.19 -26.20 19.26
CA GLY A 197 -2.54 -27.52 19.31
C GLY A 197 -1.13 -27.50 19.87
N GLU A 198 -0.39 -26.41 19.73
CA GLU A 198 0.94 -26.27 20.33
C GLU A 198 0.85 -25.89 21.81
N VAL A 199 -0.09 -25.06 22.18
CA VAL A 199 -0.40 -24.76 23.59
C VAL A 199 -0.72 -26.04 24.36
N TRP A 200 -1.57 -26.91 23.81
CA TRP A 200 -1.93 -28.17 24.47
C TRP A 200 -0.78 -29.20 24.56
N LYS A 201 0.05 -29.30 23.51
CA LYS A 201 1.18 -30.25 23.51
C LYS A 201 2.29 -29.86 24.46
N THR A 202 2.55 -28.56 24.57
CA THR A 202 3.72 -28.05 25.27
C THR A 202 3.40 -27.39 26.60
N ASN A 203 2.12 -27.22 26.90
CA ASN A 203 1.62 -26.49 28.08
C ASN A 203 2.20 -25.05 28.19
N ILE A 204 2.49 -24.42 27.05
CA ILE A 204 2.96 -23.03 26.96
C ILE A 204 1.76 -22.10 27.13
N GLU A 205 1.93 -21.05 27.92
CA GLU A 205 0.93 -19.98 27.99
C GLU A 205 0.87 -19.20 26.66
N ASN A 206 -0.34 -18.89 26.21
CA ASN A 206 -0.52 -18.12 24.97
C ASN A 206 -0.09 -16.66 25.15
N ASN A 207 0.11 -15.95 24.04
CA ASN A 207 0.45 -14.53 24.07
C ASN A 207 -0.64 -13.71 24.80
N PRO A 208 -0.26 -12.59 25.44
CA PRO A 208 -1.19 -11.78 26.23
C PRO A 208 -2.46 -11.40 25.44
N GLY A 209 -3.62 -11.58 26.09
CA GLY A 209 -4.94 -11.30 25.51
C GLY A 209 -5.50 -12.39 24.59
N TRP A 210 -4.78 -13.52 24.40
CA TRP A 210 -5.24 -14.70 23.66
C TRP A 210 -5.56 -15.90 24.55
N ASN A 211 -5.37 -15.76 25.86
CA ASN A 211 -5.84 -16.76 26.81
C ASN A 211 -7.37 -16.61 26.94
N ASN A 212 -8.09 -17.69 26.74
CA ASN A 212 -9.54 -17.79 26.99
C ASN A 212 -9.79 -18.01 28.47
#